data_aaa2c7502f82443bb4c14405639baa18
#
_entry.id   aaa2c7502f82443bb4c14405639baa18
#
_cell.length_a   1.000
_cell.length_b   1.000
_cell.length_c   1.000
_cell.angle_alpha   90.00
_cell.angle_beta   90.00
_cell.angle_gamma   90.00
#
_symmetry.space_group_name_H-M   'P 1'
#
loop_
_entity.id
_entity.type
_entity.pdbx_description
1 polymer ?
#
loop_
_entity_poly.entity_id
_entity_poly.type
_entity_poly.pdbx_seq_one_letter_code
_entity_poly.pdbx_strand_id
1 'polypeptide(L)'
;MPEFSPFTGVRYAGEPSDLAALVAPPYDVVDDDQHAVLEASHSYNSVRLILPRDIAAEGDRYERAAAAFRSWLDAGVLARDPSPRFYGYRMEFTDGHGARRHTRGVLGALRLPEPGDDDVLPHERTLPKAKSDRLALLRAMRVNVDPIWGLSLGSGLTALLAGAVPLASCVDPDGVRHDLAAIDDADTVAAISSIVAGAPAVLADGHHRFETALNYRNERRAAGIDDPGAEAILCFMVELVDDELDIEPIHRLIDLPAGVDVRARLADAFTVRDAGSNTPDGVDAVVAAMRDEQGLGLVDGRGLALAIPNPGARAAALAGEHPAVAATDAAVVEAMVVPRLPEATWQYRHDAHGVAALVDKASATAAILCSPVSAALTRAAAVDRVRMPQKTTFFSPKPRTGMVFRELD
;
A
#
# COMPACT_ATOMS: atom_id res chain seq x y z
N MET A 1 -8.41 20.83 7.51
CA MET A 1 -7.53 20.05 8.42
C MET A 1 -8.15 18.69 8.59
N PRO A 2 -7.39 17.59 8.48
CA PRO A 2 -7.95 16.24 8.56
C PRO A 2 -8.57 16.00 9.94
N GLU A 3 -9.78 15.45 9.95
CA GLU A 3 -10.43 14.99 11.16
C GLU A 3 -10.20 13.49 11.30
N PHE A 4 -9.62 13.05 12.42
CA PHE A 4 -9.30 11.67 12.69
C PHE A 4 -9.86 11.29 14.06
N SER A 5 -10.79 10.33 14.07
CA SER A 5 -11.64 10.05 15.22
C SER A 5 -11.58 8.58 15.63
N PRO A 6 -11.78 8.27 16.92
CA PRO A 6 -12.01 6.92 17.37
C PRO A 6 -13.32 6.36 16.79
N PHE A 7 -13.41 5.04 16.72
CA PHE A 7 -14.61 4.34 16.23
C PHE A 7 -14.88 3.07 17.03
N THR A 8 -16.12 2.57 16.97
CA THR A 8 -16.47 1.26 17.53
C THR A 8 -16.02 0.17 16.56
N GLY A 9 -14.92 -0.50 16.87
CA GLY A 9 -14.36 -1.55 16.04
C GLY A 9 -15.09 -2.88 16.21
N VAL A 10 -15.09 -3.66 15.13
CA VAL A 10 -15.49 -5.06 15.16
C VAL A 10 -14.23 -5.91 15.02
N ARG A 11 -14.05 -6.89 15.89
CA ARG A 11 -12.87 -7.76 15.91
C ARG A 11 -13.27 -9.22 16.11
N TYR A 12 -12.36 -10.13 15.80
CA TYR A 12 -12.50 -11.52 16.24
C TYR A 12 -12.60 -11.56 17.76
N ALA A 13 -13.59 -12.30 18.28
CA ALA A 13 -13.95 -12.32 19.70
C ALA A 13 -12.89 -13.01 20.55
N GLY A 14 -12.67 -12.51 21.76
CA GLY A 14 -11.67 -13.05 22.68
C GLY A 14 -10.23 -12.81 22.24
N GLU A 15 -9.34 -13.74 22.60
CA GLU A 15 -7.94 -13.80 22.17
C GLU A 15 -7.77 -15.09 21.34
N PRO A 16 -8.13 -15.08 20.04
CA PRO A 16 -8.04 -16.28 19.23
C PRO A 16 -6.60 -16.72 19.09
N SER A 17 -6.30 -17.95 19.52
CA SER A 17 -4.97 -18.55 19.40
C SER A 17 -4.52 -18.76 17.94
N ASP A 18 -5.48 -18.67 17.02
CA ASP A 18 -5.36 -18.91 15.59
C ASP A 18 -5.60 -17.63 14.75
N LEU A 19 -5.46 -16.44 15.35
CA LEU A 19 -5.67 -15.15 14.67
C LEU A 19 -4.90 -15.07 13.33
N ALA A 20 -3.71 -15.64 13.24
CA ALA A 20 -2.94 -15.70 12.00
C ALA A 20 -3.67 -16.44 10.86
N ALA A 21 -4.52 -17.42 11.17
CA ALA A 21 -5.33 -18.12 10.18
C ALA A 21 -6.63 -17.38 9.84
N LEU A 22 -7.01 -16.37 10.63
CA LEU A 22 -8.23 -15.58 10.47
C LEU A 22 -8.00 -14.30 9.64
N VAL A 23 -6.83 -13.69 9.75
CA VAL A 23 -6.47 -12.47 9.02
C VAL A 23 -5.97 -12.79 7.60
N ALA A 24 -6.02 -11.80 6.72
CA ALA A 24 -5.55 -11.91 5.34
C ALA A 24 -4.71 -10.70 4.94
N PRO A 25 -3.84 -10.80 3.92
CA PRO A 25 -3.28 -9.63 3.27
C PRO A 25 -4.37 -8.74 2.67
N PRO A 26 -4.09 -7.46 2.34
CA PRO A 26 -5.03 -6.64 1.58
C PRO A 26 -5.30 -7.26 0.19
N TYR A 27 -6.48 -6.98 -0.36
CA TYR A 27 -6.99 -7.62 -1.57
C TYR A 27 -6.10 -7.49 -2.81
N ASP A 28 -5.30 -6.43 -2.89
CA ASP A 28 -4.49 -6.06 -4.06
C ASP A 28 -3.14 -6.78 -4.13
N VAL A 29 -2.80 -7.55 -3.10
CA VAL A 29 -1.59 -8.39 -3.07
C VAL A 29 -1.90 -9.89 -3.02
N VAL A 30 -3.17 -10.29 -3.01
CA VAL A 30 -3.60 -11.69 -2.97
C VAL A 30 -3.87 -12.19 -4.39
N ASP A 31 -3.10 -13.15 -4.86
CA ASP A 31 -3.37 -13.88 -6.10
C ASP A 31 -4.31 -15.08 -5.89
N ASP A 32 -4.67 -15.79 -6.98
CA ASP A 32 -5.62 -16.91 -6.92
C ASP A 32 -5.13 -18.10 -6.08
N ASP A 33 -3.83 -18.39 -6.09
CA ASP A 33 -3.23 -19.48 -5.33
C ASP A 33 -3.21 -19.12 -3.83
N GLN A 34 -2.77 -17.92 -3.51
CA GLN A 34 -2.81 -17.40 -2.14
C GLN A 34 -4.24 -17.32 -1.60
N HIS A 35 -5.21 -16.90 -2.44
CA HIS A 35 -6.61 -16.90 -2.05
C HIS A 35 -7.09 -18.29 -1.63
N ALA A 36 -6.78 -19.32 -2.42
CA ALA A 36 -7.17 -20.70 -2.10
C ALA A 36 -6.55 -21.17 -0.77
N VAL A 37 -5.29 -20.84 -0.52
CA VAL A 37 -4.60 -21.16 0.74
C VAL A 37 -5.26 -20.46 1.93
N LEU A 38 -5.54 -19.15 1.83
CA LEU A 38 -6.21 -18.38 2.87
C LEU A 38 -7.62 -18.89 3.17
N GLU A 39 -8.37 -19.20 2.11
CA GLU A 39 -9.73 -19.75 2.25
C GLU A 39 -9.75 -21.14 2.91
N ALA A 40 -8.72 -21.95 2.68
CA ALA A 40 -8.55 -23.26 3.29
C ALA A 40 -7.99 -23.18 4.73
N SER A 41 -7.30 -22.10 5.10
CA SER A 41 -6.67 -21.95 6.43
C SER A 41 -7.70 -21.93 7.55
N HIS A 42 -8.81 -21.21 7.35
CA HIS A 42 -9.91 -21.15 8.34
C HIS A 42 -11.24 -20.78 7.70
N SER A 43 -12.36 -21.34 8.21
CA SER A 43 -13.71 -21.04 7.72
C SER A 43 -14.13 -19.58 7.93
N TYR A 44 -13.51 -18.90 8.88
CA TYR A 44 -13.72 -17.49 9.20
C TYR A 44 -12.55 -16.60 8.76
N ASN A 45 -11.71 -17.03 7.81
CA ASN A 45 -10.64 -16.16 7.28
C ASN A 45 -11.24 -14.95 6.57
N SER A 46 -10.69 -13.77 6.85
CA SER A 46 -11.17 -12.47 6.33
C SER A 46 -11.07 -12.33 4.80
N VAL A 47 -10.32 -13.22 4.12
CA VAL A 47 -10.30 -13.27 2.64
C VAL A 47 -11.71 -13.47 2.06
N ARG A 48 -12.59 -14.20 2.76
CA ARG A 48 -13.99 -14.42 2.36
C ARG A 48 -14.83 -13.14 2.34
N LEU A 49 -14.41 -12.15 3.13
CA LEU A 49 -15.06 -10.84 3.20
C LEU A 49 -14.47 -9.87 2.19
N ILE A 50 -13.15 -9.87 2.03
CA ILE A 50 -12.47 -8.86 1.21
C ILE A 50 -12.38 -9.24 -0.27
N LEU A 51 -12.29 -10.53 -0.60
CA LEU A 51 -12.21 -11.09 -1.95
C LEU A 51 -13.23 -12.21 -2.15
N PRO A 52 -14.54 -11.96 -2.02
CA PRO A 52 -15.54 -13.00 -2.21
C PRO A 52 -15.53 -13.51 -3.65
N ARG A 53 -15.48 -14.84 -3.82
CA ARG A 53 -15.48 -15.49 -5.14
C ARG A 53 -16.90 -15.64 -5.69
N ASP A 54 -17.01 -15.62 -7.01
CA ASP A 54 -18.25 -16.04 -7.67
C ASP A 54 -18.42 -17.55 -7.54
N ILE A 55 -19.55 -18.00 -7.01
CA ILE A 55 -19.93 -19.40 -6.91
C ILE A 55 -21.23 -19.58 -7.69
N ALA A 56 -21.19 -20.38 -8.74
CA ALA A 56 -22.37 -20.65 -9.57
C ALA A 56 -23.54 -21.15 -8.69
N ALA A 57 -24.73 -20.58 -8.89
CA ALA A 57 -25.97 -20.86 -8.17
C ALA A 57 -26.06 -20.37 -6.71
N GLU A 58 -25.07 -19.66 -6.16
CA GLU A 58 -25.12 -19.12 -4.78
C GLU A 58 -25.46 -17.61 -4.71
N GLY A 59 -25.87 -16.99 -5.81
CA GLY A 59 -26.23 -15.57 -5.84
C GLY A 59 -25.03 -14.62 -5.89
N ASP A 60 -25.28 -13.34 -5.63
CA ASP A 60 -24.28 -12.29 -5.67
C ASP A 60 -23.19 -12.46 -4.60
N ARG A 61 -21.93 -12.40 -5.01
CA ARG A 61 -20.77 -12.61 -4.13
C ARG A 61 -20.65 -11.56 -3.03
N TYR A 62 -21.04 -10.33 -3.30
CA TYR A 62 -20.96 -9.24 -2.31
C TYR A 62 -22.03 -9.36 -1.24
N GLU A 63 -23.25 -9.77 -1.63
CA GLU A 63 -24.32 -10.08 -0.68
C GLU A 63 -23.97 -11.28 0.22
N ARG A 64 -23.28 -12.29 -0.34
CA ARG A 64 -22.76 -13.41 0.47
C ARG A 64 -21.70 -12.97 1.47
N ALA A 65 -20.77 -12.07 1.08
CA ALA A 65 -19.79 -11.51 2.01
C ALA A 65 -20.48 -10.72 3.14
N ALA A 66 -21.49 -9.92 2.81
CA ALA A 66 -22.30 -9.20 3.79
C ALA A 66 -23.07 -10.14 4.73
N ALA A 67 -23.66 -11.22 4.20
CA ALA A 67 -24.35 -12.25 5.00
C ALA A 67 -23.37 -13.00 5.90
N ALA A 68 -22.15 -13.31 5.40
CA ALA A 68 -21.10 -13.96 6.19
C ALA A 68 -20.66 -13.07 7.36
N PHE A 69 -20.41 -11.77 7.13
CA PHE A 69 -20.04 -10.83 8.20
C PHE A 69 -21.11 -10.77 9.30
N ARG A 70 -22.41 -10.64 8.92
CA ARG A 70 -23.52 -10.67 9.88
C ARG A 70 -23.58 -11.99 10.64
N SER A 71 -23.47 -13.12 9.93
CA SER A 71 -23.48 -14.46 10.54
C SER A 71 -22.33 -14.64 11.53
N TRP A 72 -21.14 -14.10 11.26
CA TRP A 72 -20.00 -14.16 12.18
C TRP A 72 -20.23 -13.34 13.46
N LEU A 73 -20.94 -12.21 13.33
CA LEU A 73 -21.39 -11.42 14.49
C LEU A 73 -22.44 -12.18 15.30
N ASP A 74 -23.46 -12.73 14.65
CA ASP A 74 -24.56 -13.46 15.31
C ASP A 74 -24.05 -14.73 16.02
N ALA A 75 -23.05 -15.38 15.45
CA ALA A 75 -22.38 -16.55 16.01
C ALA A 75 -21.35 -16.21 17.10
N GLY A 76 -21.07 -14.92 17.37
CA GLY A 76 -20.07 -14.48 18.33
C GLY A 76 -18.63 -14.75 17.91
N VAL A 77 -18.37 -15.01 16.62
CA VAL A 77 -17.02 -15.11 16.04
C VAL A 77 -16.40 -13.71 15.95
N LEU A 78 -17.21 -12.74 15.56
CA LEU A 78 -16.88 -11.32 15.63
C LEU A 78 -17.64 -10.67 16.79
N ALA A 79 -17.04 -9.65 17.39
CA ALA A 79 -17.67 -8.86 18.43
C ALA A 79 -17.41 -7.37 18.22
N ARG A 80 -18.42 -6.54 18.50
CA ARG A 80 -18.27 -5.09 18.57
C ARG A 80 -17.63 -4.70 19.89
N ASP A 81 -16.68 -3.79 19.87
CA ASP A 81 -16.15 -3.20 21.09
C ASP A 81 -17.23 -2.33 21.78
N PRO A 82 -17.17 -2.19 23.11
CA PRO A 82 -18.26 -1.57 23.87
C PRO A 82 -18.36 -0.05 23.68
N SER A 83 -17.31 0.59 23.17
CA SER A 83 -17.24 2.04 22.98
C SER A 83 -16.25 2.40 21.87
N PRO A 84 -16.40 3.60 21.26
CA PRO A 84 -15.42 4.11 20.32
C PRO A 84 -14.04 4.25 20.94
N ARG A 85 -12.99 3.83 20.20
CA ARG A 85 -11.58 3.93 20.58
C ARG A 85 -10.70 4.02 19.35
N PHE A 86 -9.46 4.43 19.53
CA PHE A 86 -8.40 4.17 18.57
C PHE A 86 -7.79 2.79 18.79
N TYR A 87 -7.14 2.27 17.74
CA TYR A 87 -6.39 1.02 17.86
C TYR A 87 -4.95 1.29 17.45
N GLY A 88 -4.02 1.18 18.43
CA GLY A 88 -2.60 1.12 18.13
C GLY A 88 -2.31 -0.16 17.36
N TYR A 89 -1.65 -0.06 16.21
CA TYR A 89 -1.28 -1.20 15.40
C TYR A 89 0.21 -1.17 15.09
N ARG A 90 0.89 -2.27 15.44
CA ARG A 90 2.32 -2.42 15.23
C ARG A 90 2.57 -3.67 14.39
N MET A 91 3.43 -3.54 13.40
CA MET A 91 3.98 -4.62 12.60
C MET A 91 5.48 -4.70 12.87
N GLU A 92 6.00 -5.87 13.27
CA GLU A 92 7.42 -6.13 13.47
C GLU A 92 7.89 -7.18 12.48
N PHE A 93 8.94 -6.91 11.76
CA PHE A 93 9.42 -7.71 10.64
C PHE A 93 10.95 -7.64 10.50
N THR A 94 11.47 -8.47 9.62
CA THR A 94 12.87 -8.41 9.19
C THR A 94 12.89 -7.84 7.78
N ASP A 95 13.63 -6.76 7.56
CA ASP A 95 13.75 -6.13 6.24
C ASP A 95 14.60 -6.96 5.27
N GLY A 96 14.64 -6.56 4.00
CA GLY A 96 15.41 -7.24 2.95
C GLY A 96 16.94 -7.31 3.21
N HIS A 97 17.44 -6.59 4.22
CA HIS A 97 18.84 -6.60 4.64
C HIS A 97 19.08 -7.42 5.92
N GLY A 98 18.05 -8.07 6.46
CA GLY A 98 18.11 -8.88 7.68
C GLY A 98 18.03 -8.08 8.97
N ALA A 99 17.76 -6.78 8.94
CA ALA A 99 17.58 -5.96 10.13
C ALA A 99 16.14 -6.06 10.66
N ARG A 100 15.99 -6.12 11.98
CA ARG A 100 14.67 -6.06 12.62
C ARG A 100 14.15 -4.63 12.56
N ARG A 101 12.97 -4.47 11.97
CA ARG A 101 12.25 -3.21 11.81
C ARG A 101 10.86 -3.31 12.39
N HIS A 102 10.21 -2.17 12.55
CA HIS A 102 8.79 -2.11 12.88
C HIS A 102 8.14 -0.90 12.21
N THR A 103 6.85 -1.03 11.95
CA THR A 103 5.95 0.06 11.59
C THR A 103 4.88 0.16 12.66
N ARG A 104 4.65 1.34 13.19
CA ARG A 104 3.72 1.61 14.27
C ARG A 104 2.82 2.79 13.91
N GLY A 105 1.52 2.62 14.08
CA GLY A 105 0.54 3.65 13.79
C GLY A 105 -0.78 3.42 14.53
N VAL A 106 -1.77 4.19 14.15
CA VAL A 106 -3.11 4.18 14.75
C VAL A 106 -4.15 3.88 13.68
N LEU A 107 -5.03 2.93 13.95
CA LEU A 107 -6.26 2.73 13.19
C LEU A 107 -7.36 3.62 13.77
N GLY A 108 -7.99 4.40 12.90
CA GLY A 108 -9.06 5.34 13.24
C GLY A 108 -9.94 5.64 12.03
N ALA A 109 -10.99 6.40 12.24
CA ALA A 109 -11.89 6.90 11.21
C ALA A 109 -11.35 8.25 10.68
N LEU A 110 -10.83 8.27 9.46
CA LEU A 110 -10.38 9.49 8.77
C LEU A 110 -11.55 10.06 7.98
N ARG A 111 -11.96 11.30 8.29
CA ARG A 111 -13.00 11.99 7.54
C ARG A 111 -12.59 12.16 6.08
N LEU A 112 -13.52 11.89 5.19
CA LEU A 112 -13.35 12.11 3.76
C LEU A 112 -13.44 13.60 3.45
N PRO A 113 -12.49 14.18 2.69
CA PRO A 113 -12.45 15.60 2.40
C PRO A 113 -13.65 16.02 1.54
N GLU A 114 -14.05 17.28 1.64
CA GLU A 114 -14.98 17.90 0.71
C GLU A 114 -14.27 18.24 -0.62
N PRO A 115 -15.02 18.40 -1.71
CA PRO A 115 -14.44 18.82 -2.98
C PRO A 115 -13.68 20.15 -2.83
N GLY A 116 -12.38 20.12 -3.09
CA GLY A 116 -11.50 21.28 -2.97
C GLY A 116 -10.74 21.38 -1.66
N ASP A 117 -11.00 20.49 -0.69
CA ASP A 117 -10.18 20.39 0.53
C ASP A 117 -8.86 19.70 0.22
N ASP A 118 -7.81 20.17 0.87
CA ASP A 118 -6.45 19.62 0.80
C ASP A 118 -6.08 18.88 2.09
N ASP A 119 -7.05 18.32 2.78
CA ASP A 119 -6.88 17.64 4.06
C ASP A 119 -6.22 16.27 3.92
N VAL A 120 -6.47 15.59 2.80
CA VAL A 120 -5.87 14.31 2.44
C VAL A 120 -5.23 14.44 1.07
N LEU A 121 -3.90 14.29 1.04
CA LEU A 121 -3.09 14.47 -0.15
C LEU A 121 -2.76 13.10 -0.77
N PRO A 122 -3.27 12.75 -1.95
CA PRO A 122 -2.79 11.58 -2.66
C PRO A 122 -1.35 11.84 -3.13
N HIS A 123 -0.41 10.96 -2.73
CA HIS A 123 1.00 11.15 -3.05
C HIS A 123 1.41 10.64 -4.45
N GLU A 124 0.57 9.81 -5.09
CA GLU A 124 0.78 9.27 -6.44
C GLU A 124 -0.38 9.58 -7.38
N ARG A 125 -0.10 9.57 -8.69
CA ARG A 125 -1.13 9.57 -9.75
C ARG A 125 -1.80 8.20 -9.80
N THR A 126 -3.12 8.12 -9.98
CA THR A 126 -3.89 6.86 -10.00
C THR A 126 -4.28 6.43 -11.42
N LEU A 127 -4.36 5.10 -11.63
CA LEU A 127 -4.90 4.51 -12.87
C LEU A 127 -6.44 4.40 -12.80
N PRO A 128 -7.18 4.55 -13.94
CA PRO A 128 -8.65 4.55 -13.94
C PRO A 128 -9.33 3.20 -13.63
N LYS A 129 -8.60 2.09 -13.44
CA LYS A 129 -9.13 0.72 -13.35
C LYS A 129 -9.32 0.21 -11.92
N ALA A 130 -10.42 -0.48 -11.62
CA ALA A 130 -10.81 -1.25 -10.41
C ALA A 130 -11.86 -0.61 -9.47
N LYS A 131 -12.55 0.46 -9.89
CA LYS A 131 -13.50 1.19 -9.01
C LYS A 131 -14.83 0.47 -8.78
N SER A 132 -15.32 -0.34 -9.73
CA SER A 132 -16.66 -0.93 -9.68
C SER A 132 -16.79 -2.09 -8.68
N ASP A 133 -15.79 -2.94 -8.59
CA ASP A 133 -15.78 -4.11 -7.70
C ASP A 133 -15.78 -3.72 -6.22
N ARG A 134 -14.86 -2.85 -5.81
CA ARG A 134 -14.78 -2.38 -4.41
C ARG A 134 -16.00 -1.57 -3.99
N LEU A 135 -16.60 -0.82 -4.90
CA LEU A 135 -17.81 -0.06 -4.62
C LEU A 135 -19.03 -0.99 -4.43
N ALA A 136 -19.14 -2.05 -5.22
CA ALA A 136 -20.18 -3.06 -5.06
C ALA A 136 -20.06 -3.77 -3.68
N LEU A 137 -18.83 -4.15 -3.30
CA LEU A 137 -18.57 -4.74 -1.98
C LEU A 137 -18.94 -3.77 -0.84
N LEU A 138 -18.52 -2.50 -0.92
CA LEU A 138 -18.82 -1.50 0.11
C LEU A 138 -20.33 -1.23 0.24
N ARG A 139 -21.06 -1.20 -0.89
CA ARG A 139 -22.53 -1.05 -0.89
C ARG A 139 -23.24 -2.21 -0.18
N ALA A 140 -22.80 -3.44 -0.46
CA ALA A 140 -23.41 -4.64 0.12
C ALA A 140 -23.08 -4.79 1.61
N MET A 141 -21.80 -4.64 1.96
CA MET A 141 -21.34 -4.89 3.32
C MET A 141 -21.57 -3.72 4.28
N ARG A 142 -21.45 -2.47 3.82
CA ARG A 142 -21.42 -1.27 4.68
C ARG A 142 -20.36 -1.37 5.79
N VAL A 143 -19.18 -1.92 5.43
CA VAL A 143 -18.05 -2.14 6.34
C VAL A 143 -16.76 -1.78 5.61
N ASN A 144 -15.89 -1.02 6.27
CA ASN A 144 -14.50 -0.95 5.85
C ASN A 144 -13.79 -2.20 6.37
N VAL A 145 -13.47 -3.13 5.47
CA VAL A 145 -12.88 -4.44 5.81
C VAL A 145 -11.36 -4.38 5.95
N ASP A 146 -10.73 -3.41 5.30
CA ASP A 146 -9.29 -3.15 5.38
C ASP A 146 -9.01 -1.63 5.40
N PRO A 147 -7.97 -1.19 6.10
CA PRO A 147 -7.64 0.22 6.20
C PRO A 147 -6.98 0.75 4.91
N ILE A 148 -7.18 2.03 4.61
CA ILE A 148 -6.19 2.78 3.83
C ILE A 148 -4.98 3.08 4.71
N TRP A 149 -3.83 3.42 4.11
CA TRP A 149 -2.65 3.84 4.84
C TRP A 149 -2.42 5.33 4.66
N GLY A 150 -2.51 6.07 5.77
CA GLY A 150 -2.23 7.50 5.85
C GLY A 150 -0.88 7.75 6.52
N LEU A 151 -0.18 8.80 6.10
CA LEU A 151 1.01 9.31 6.76
C LEU A 151 0.70 10.66 7.39
N SER A 152 0.96 10.79 8.69
CA SER A 152 0.85 12.05 9.40
C SER A 152 2.13 12.87 9.22
N LEU A 153 1.97 14.13 8.80
CA LEU A 153 3.07 15.10 8.79
C LEU A 153 3.29 15.73 10.18
N GLY A 154 2.34 15.56 11.10
CA GLY A 154 2.48 15.92 12.51
C GLY A 154 3.46 14.99 13.24
N SER A 155 4.17 15.50 14.23
CA SER A 155 5.14 14.76 15.03
C SER A 155 4.59 14.37 16.40
N GLY A 156 5.11 13.26 16.95
CA GLY A 156 4.79 12.78 18.30
C GLY A 156 3.74 11.68 18.35
N LEU A 157 3.17 11.27 17.22
CA LEU A 157 2.20 10.16 17.15
C LEU A 157 2.85 8.86 17.63
N THR A 158 4.05 8.56 17.14
CA THR A 158 4.82 7.36 17.51
C THR A 158 5.08 7.28 19.02
N ALA A 159 5.40 8.44 19.65
CA ALA A 159 5.68 8.50 21.09
C ALA A 159 4.44 8.14 21.94
N LEU A 160 3.24 8.52 21.51
CA LEU A 160 1.99 8.17 22.20
C LEU A 160 1.68 6.67 22.19
N LEU A 161 2.22 5.96 21.21
CA LEU A 161 1.98 4.52 21.01
C LEU A 161 3.05 3.66 21.72
N ALA A 162 4.11 4.26 22.22
CA ALA A 162 5.16 3.55 22.95
C ALA A 162 4.59 2.98 24.25
N GLY A 163 4.63 1.66 24.39
CA GLY A 163 4.15 0.99 25.61
C GLY A 163 2.67 0.57 25.59
N ALA A 164 1.95 0.74 24.48
CA ALA A 164 0.62 0.19 24.33
C ALA A 164 0.64 -1.35 24.47
N VAL A 165 -0.24 -1.87 25.35
CA VAL A 165 -0.32 -3.31 25.61
C VAL A 165 -1.18 -3.95 24.52
N PRO A 166 -0.70 -4.98 23.81
CA PRO A 166 -1.48 -5.66 22.79
C PRO A 166 -2.75 -6.30 23.36
N LEU A 167 -3.87 -6.03 22.71
CA LEU A 167 -5.16 -6.66 22.91
C LEU A 167 -5.28 -7.96 22.09
N ALA A 168 -4.60 -8.01 20.94
CA ALA A 168 -4.52 -9.18 20.07
C ALA A 168 -3.17 -9.18 19.35
N SER A 169 -2.62 -10.37 19.14
CA SER A 169 -1.33 -10.56 18.46
C SER A 169 -1.34 -11.81 17.61
N CYS A 170 -0.65 -11.76 16.47
CA CYS A 170 -0.34 -12.95 15.67
C CYS A 170 1.00 -12.78 14.94
N VAL A 171 1.54 -13.89 14.45
CA VAL A 171 2.65 -13.90 13.49
C VAL A 171 2.12 -14.53 12.22
N ASP A 172 2.20 -13.82 11.12
CA ASP A 172 1.71 -14.30 9.84
C ASP A 172 2.68 -15.28 9.15
N PRO A 173 2.28 -15.92 8.03
CA PRO A 173 3.16 -16.83 7.30
C PRO A 173 4.46 -16.22 6.77
N ASP A 174 4.49 -14.89 6.59
CA ASP A 174 5.68 -14.16 6.14
C ASP A 174 6.63 -13.82 7.30
N GLY A 175 6.29 -14.23 8.54
CA GLY A 175 7.07 -13.99 9.75
C GLY A 175 6.88 -12.59 10.35
N VAL A 176 5.92 -11.81 9.84
CA VAL A 176 5.58 -10.49 10.38
C VAL A 176 4.72 -10.67 11.63
N ARG A 177 5.13 -10.06 12.73
CA ARG A 177 4.34 -9.99 13.96
C ARG A 177 3.41 -8.79 13.90
N HIS A 178 2.13 -9.03 14.12
CA HIS A 178 1.07 -8.02 14.17
C HIS A 178 0.52 -7.92 15.59
N ASP A 179 0.59 -6.72 16.17
CA ASP A 179 0.06 -6.41 17.49
C ASP A 179 -1.00 -5.32 17.37
N LEU A 180 -2.19 -5.53 17.94
CA LEU A 180 -3.28 -4.57 18.02
C LEU A 180 -3.53 -4.22 19.48
N ALA A 181 -3.55 -2.92 19.81
CA ALA A 181 -3.80 -2.42 21.15
C ALA A 181 -4.99 -1.47 21.17
N ALA A 182 -5.82 -1.50 22.22
CA ALA A 182 -6.89 -0.51 22.40
C ALA A 182 -6.34 0.78 23.02
N ILE A 183 -6.83 1.93 22.55
CA ILE A 183 -6.51 3.26 23.06
C ILE A 183 -7.83 3.99 23.32
N ASP A 184 -8.23 4.06 24.59
CA ASP A 184 -9.49 4.66 25.06
C ASP A 184 -9.30 5.69 26.19
N ASP A 185 -8.05 5.92 26.62
CA ASP A 185 -7.72 7.02 27.51
C ASP A 185 -8.00 8.37 26.83
N ALA A 186 -8.81 9.21 27.48
CA ALA A 186 -9.34 10.42 26.89
C ALA A 186 -8.24 11.42 26.48
N ASP A 187 -7.17 11.54 27.27
CA ASP A 187 -6.07 12.47 26.99
C ASP A 187 -5.26 11.97 25.77
N THR A 188 -4.98 10.68 25.69
CA THR A 188 -4.29 10.05 24.54
C THR A 188 -5.14 10.15 23.28
N VAL A 189 -6.45 9.88 23.37
CA VAL A 189 -7.39 10.05 22.23
C VAL A 189 -7.38 11.48 21.71
N ALA A 190 -7.49 12.47 22.60
CA ALA A 190 -7.46 13.88 22.22
C ALA A 190 -6.11 14.28 21.60
N ALA A 191 -5.00 13.79 22.15
CA ALA A 191 -3.66 14.05 21.62
C ALA A 191 -3.47 13.48 20.21
N ILE A 192 -3.89 12.23 19.95
CA ILE A 192 -3.85 11.61 18.63
C ILE A 192 -4.63 12.45 17.62
N SER A 193 -5.89 12.77 17.92
CA SER A 193 -6.75 13.57 17.04
C SER A 193 -6.12 14.95 16.75
N SER A 194 -5.54 15.59 17.77
CA SER A 194 -4.88 16.89 17.64
C SER A 194 -3.62 16.85 16.77
N ILE A 195 -2.79 15.82 16.93
CA ILE A 195 -1.57 15.65 16.13
C ILE A 195 -1.93 15.46 14.65
N VAL A 196 -2.90 14.58 14.35
CA VAL A 196 -3.33 14.34 12.97
C VAL A 196 -3.99 15.58 12.38
N ALA A 197 -4.81 16.31 13.15
CA ALA A 197 -5.40 17.57 12.72
C ALA A 197 -4.39 18.70 12.50
N GLY A 198 -3.16 18.59 13.01
CA GLY A 198 -2.13 19.61 12.91
C GLY A 198 -1.55 19.86 11.51
N ALA A 199 -1.72 18.90 10.57
CA ALA A 199 -1.20 18.99 9.21
C ALA A 199 -2.02 18.10 8.26
N PRO A 200 -1.96 18.31 6.93
CA PRO A 200 -2.58 17.39 5.97
C PRO A 200 -2.06 15.94 6.14
N ALA A 201 -2.94 14.97 5.95
CA ALA A 201 -2.56 13.57 5.89
C ALA A 201 -2.15 13.20 4.46
N VAL A 202 -1.10 12.40 4.31
CA VAL A 202 -0.65 11.92 2.99
C VAL A 202 -1.16 10.49 2.79
N LEU A 203 -1.88 10.24 1.72
CA LEU A 203 -2.37 8.91 1.39
C LEU A 203 -1.24 8.08 0.80
N ALA A 204 -0.68 7.15 1.58
CA ALA A 204 0.43 6.27 1.19
C ALA A 204 -0.03 5.05 0.40
N ASP A 205 -1.11 4.43 0.82
CA ASP A 205 -1.67 3.22 0.17
C ASP A 205 -3.19 3.19 0.26
N GLY A 206 -3.83 2.46 -0.66
CA GLY A 206 -5.28 2.35 -0.68
C GLY A 206 -5.99 3.47 -1.45
N HIS A 207 -5.35 4.09 -2.44
CA HIS A 207 -5.95 5.14 -3.28
C HIS A 207 -7.31 4.72 -3.87
N HIS A 208 -7.44 3.48 -4.36
CA HIS A 208 -8.70 2.96 -4.89
C HIS A 208 -9.78 2.83 -3.81
N ARG A 209 -9.42 2.40 -2.58
CA ARG A 209 -10.33 2.32 -1.43
C ARG A 209 -10.82 3.71 -1.02
N PHE A 210 -9.91 4.67 -0.99
CA PHE A 210 -10.24 6.08 -0.70
C PHE A 210 -11.20 6.67 -1.73
N GLU A 211 -10.91 6.52 -3.04
CA GLU A 211 -11.81 6.97 -4.11
C GLU A 211 -13.15 6.24 -4.08
N THR A 212 -13.17 4.97 -3.74
CA THR A 212 -14.40 4.17 -3.55
C THR A 212 -15.26 4.73 -2.42
N ALA A 213 -14.65 5.07 -1.29
CA ALA A 213 -15.34 5.66 -0.16
C ALA A 213 -15.94 7.04 -0.51
N LEU A 214 -15.18 7.88 -1.23
CA LEU A 214 -15.68 9.15 -1.75
C LEU A 214 -16.90 8.97 -2.68
N ASN A 215 -16.84 8.00 -3.59
CA ASN A 215 -17.93 7.70 -4.52
C ASN A 215 -19.17 7.22 -3.73
N TYR A 216 -18.98 6.30 -2.78
CA TYR A 216 -20.08 5.79 -1.94
C TYR A 216 -20.74 6.91 -1.14
N ARG A 217 -19.97 7.76 -0.45
CA ARG A 217 -20.48 8.93 0.27
C ARG A 217 -21.30 9.83 -0.66
N ASN A 218 -20.76 10.16 -1.84
CA ASN A 218 -21.41 11.05 -2.79
C ASN A 218 -22.73 10.45 -3.31
N GLU A 219 -22.79 9.14 -3.55
CA GLU A 219 -24.04 8.43 -3.89
C GLU A 219 -25.08 8.53 -2.79
N ARG A 220 -24.68 8.32 -1.52
CA ARG A 220 -25.58 8.43 -0.36
C ARG A 220 -26.16 9.84 -0.24
N ARG A 221 -25.29 10.86 -0.33
CA ARG A 221 -25.68 12.27 -0.30
C ARG A 221 -26.61 12.64 -1.48
N ALA A 222 -26.29 12.20 -2.70
CA ALA A 222 -27.12 12.43 -3.87
C ALA A 222 -28.54 11.78 -3.76
N ALA A 223 -28.62 10.65 -3.06
CA ALA A 223 -29.88 9.99 -2.76
C ALA A 223 -30.65 10.62 -1.57
N GLY A 224 -30.10 11.66 -0.93
CA GLY A 224 -30.70 12.31 0.24
C GLY A 224 -30.69 11.43 1.50
N ILE A 225 -29.79 10.45 1.55
CA ILE A 225 -29.68 9.51 2.68
C ILE A 225 -28.64 10.04 3.65
N ASP A 226 -29.05 10.30 4.88
CA ASP A 226 -28.15 10.63 5.97
C ASP A 226 -27.41 9.35 6.40
N ASP A 227 -26.08 9.33 6.18
CA ASP A 227 -25.21 8.18 6.43
C ASP A 227 -23.90 8.67 7.05
N PRO A 228 -23.90 8.98 8.37
CA PRO A 228 -22.72 9.49 9.07
C PRO A 228 -21.51 8.57 8.96
N GLY A 229 -21.72 7.25 8.90
CA GLY A 229 -20.65 6.27 8.72
C GLY A 229 -19.94 6.39 7.39
N ALA A 230 -20.63 6.82 6.34
CA ALA A 230 -20.06 7.03 5.01
C ALA A 230 -19.16 8.29 4.92
N GLU A 231 -19.21 9.19 5.91
CA GLU A 231 -18.41 10.42 5.94
C GLU A 231 -16.93 10.18 6.28
N ALA A 232 -16.56 8.98 6.71
CA ALA A 232 -15.19 8.63 7.06
C ALA A 232 -14.79 7.25 6.54
N ILE A 233 -13.49 7.01 6.48
CA ILE A 233 -12.90 5.72 6.07
C ILE A 233 -11.95 5.20 7.16
N LEU A 234 -11.89 3.87 7.32
CA LEU A 234 -10.89 3.23 8.17
C LEU A 234 -9.48 3.53 7.64
N CYS A 235 -8.64 4.14 8.46
CA CYS A 235 -7.29 4.54 8.08
C CYS A 235 -6.27 4.07 9.13
N PHE A 236 -5.19 3.48 8.66
CA PHE A 236 -3.98 3.24 9.42
C PHE A 236 -3.07 4.46 9.26
N MET A 237 -2.98 5.30 10.30
CA MET A 237 -2.22 6.54 10.31
C MET A 237 -0.86 6.31 10.97
N VAL A 238 0.22 6.52 10.22
CA VAL A 238 1.61 6.38 10.66
C VAL A 238 2.31 7.73 10.61
N GLU A 239 3.16 8.03 11.58
CA GLU A 239 4.01 9.21 11.52
C GLU A 239 5.03 9.10 10.39
N LEU A 240 5.18 10.16 9.58
CA LEU A 240 6.11 10.16 8.46
C LEU A 240 7.55 10.40 8.94
N VAL A 241 8.17 9.34 9.44
CA VAL A 241 9.57 9.28 9.89
C VAL A 241 10.22 7.99 9.40
N ASP A 242 11.54 8.03 9.13
CA ASP A 242 12.27 6.90 8.54
C ASP A 242 12.26 5.65 9.43
N ASP A 243 12.24 5.81 10.77
CA ASP A 243 12.27 4.72 11.72
C ASP A 243 10.96 3.89 11.76
N GLU A 244 9.85 4.47 11.32
CA GLU A 244 8.52 3.82 11.32
C GLU A 244 8.10 3.33 9.93
N LEU A 245 8.91 3.55 8.91
CA LEU A 245 8.55 3.22 7.53
C LEU A 245 9.61 2.35 6.87
N ASP A 246 9.16 1.34 6.17
CA ASP A 246 9.94 0.63 5.16
C ASP A 246 9.33 0.92 3.79
N ILE A 247 10.04 1.70 2.99
CA ILE A 247 9.60 2.12 1.67
C ILE A 247 10.44 1.38 0.63
N GLU A 248 9.87 0.32 0.09
CA GLU A 248 10.50 -0.45 -0.95
C GLU A 248 10.34 0.18 -2.33
N PRO A 249 11.28 -0.03 -3.25
CA PRO A 249 11.12 0.40 -4.63
C PRO A 249 10.09 -0.46 -5.34
N ILE A 250 9.48 0.10 -6.37
CA ILE A 250 8.69 -0.69 -7.32
C ILE A 250 9.50 -0.84 -8.60
N HIS A 251 9.87 -2.06 -8.94
CA HIS A 251 10.56 -2.40 -10.18
C HIS A 251 9.57 -2.59 -11.33
N ARG A 252 10.05 -2.47 -12.57
CA ARG A 252 9.25 -2.61 -13.79
C ARG A 252 9.67 -3.87 -14.53
N LEU A 253 8.76 -4.84 -14.63
CA LEU A 253 8.87 -5.94 -15.58
C LEU A 253 8.34 -5.48 -16.93
N ILE A 254 9.02 -5.88 -18.00
CA ILE A 254 8.76 -5.40 -19.36
C ILE A 254 8.62 -6.59 -20.29
N ASP A 255 7.46 -6.67 -20.94
CA ASP A 255 7.27 -7.59 -22.07
C ASP A 255 7.32 -6.82 -23.37
N LEU A 256 8.17 -7.27 -24.30
CA LEU A 256 8.44 -6.65 -25.58
C LEU A 256 8.30 -7.67 -26.71
N PRO A 257 7.95 -7.24 -27.94
CA PRO A 257 8.01 -8.08 -29.11
C PRO A 257 9.41 -8.64 -29.35
N ALA A 258 9.50 -9.82 -29.95
CA ALA A 258 10.77 -10.46 -30.27
C ALA A 258 11.67 -9.54 -31.13
N GLY A 259 12.96 -9.49 -30.78
CA GLY A 259 13.96 -8.71 -31.51
C GLY A 259 14.13 -7.26 -31.06
N VAL A 260 13.36 -6.78 -30.08
CA VAL A 260 13.60 -5.45 -29.49
C VAL A 260 14.78 -5.53 -28.51
N ASP A 261 15.83 -4.76 -28.78
CA ASP A 261 17.00 -4.62 -27.91
C ASP A 261 16.83 -3.41 -26.97
N VAL A 262 16.52 -3.68 -25.69
CA VAL A 262 16.30 -2.64 -24.68
C VAL A 262 17.52 -1.76 -24.49
N ARG A 263 18.74 -2.36 -24.42
CA ARG A 263 19.99 -1.60 -24.24
C ARG A 263 20.23 -0.64 -25.40
N ALA A 264 20.00 -1.10 -26.63
CA ALA A 264 20.13 -0.25 -27.82
C ALA A 264 19.10 0.88 -27.85
N ARG A 265 17.86 0.62 -27.42
CA ARG A 265 16.80 1.64 -27.33
C ARG A 265 17.09 2.73 -26.30
N LEU A 266 17.84 2.41 -25.25
CA LEU A 266 18.18 3.37 -24.19
C LEU A 266 19.49 4.14 -24.46
N ALA A 267 20.32 3.70 -25.42
CA ALA A 267 21.69 4.19 -25.60
C ALA A 267 21.79 5.68 -25.99
N ASP A 268 20.75 6.30 -26.52
CA ASP A 268 20.74 7.75 -26.86
C ASP A 268 20.60 8.64 -25.61
N ALA A 269 19.95 8.14 -24.56
CA ALA A 269 19.65 8.90 -23.35
C ALA A 269 20.36 8.38 -22.10
N PHE A 270 20.95 7.19 -22.16
CA PHE A 270 21.63 6.54 -21.04
C PHE A 270 23.01 6.03 -21.48
N THR A 271 23.95 6.11 -20.56
CA THR A 271 25.19 5.32 -20.66
C THR A 271 24.89 3.93 -20.07
N VAL A 272 24.75 2.93 -20.93
CA VAL A 272 24.46 1.55 -20.52
C VAL A 272 25.77 0.78 -20.38
N ARG A 273 26.07 0.36 -19.15
CA ARG A 273 27.29 -0.38 -18.79
C ARG A 273 26.92 -1.79 -18.35
N ASP A 274 27.57 -2.81 -18.89
CA ASP A 274 27.41 -4.19 -18.45
C ASP A 274 27.81 -4.33 -16.98
N ALA A 275 27.00 -5.05 -16.21
CA ALA A 275 27.18 -5.27 -14.78
C ALA A 275 27.22 -6.78 -14.41
N GLY A 276 27.38 -7.65 -15.42
CA GLY A 276 27.63 -9.07 -15.23
C GLY A 276 26.41 -9.96 -15.34
N SER A 277 26.52 -11.16 -14.78
CA SER A 277 25.51 -12.22 -14.88
C SER A 277 24.34 -12.00 -13.93
N ASN A 278 23.15 -12.43 -14.35
CA ASN A 278 21.94 -12.41 -13.52
C ASN A 278 22.00 -13.52 -12.44
N THR A 279 22.69 -13.23 -11.36
CA THR A 279 22.81 -14.05 -10.16
C THR A 279 22.37 -13.25 -8.94
N PRO A 280 21.99 -13.87 -7.82
CA PRO A 280 21.62 -13.13 -6.60
C PRO A 280 22.68 -12.09 -6.18
N ASP A 281 23.95 -12.48 -6.08
CA ASP A 281 25.04 -11.56 -5.74
C ASP A 281 25.21 -10.45 -6.78
N GLY A 282 24.99 -10.74 -8.08
CA GLY A 282 25.01 -9.77 -9.17
C GLY A 282 23.88 -8.74 -9.03
N VAL A 283 22.69 -9.17 -8.69
CA VAL A 283 21.54 -8.27 -8.43
C VAL A 283 21.85 -7.33 -7.28
N ASP A 284 22.38 -7.85 -6.16
CA ASP A 284 22.78 -7.03 -5.01
C ASP A 284 23.85 -6.00 -5.39
N ALA A 285 24.85 -6.41 -6.18
CA ALA A 285 25.89 -5.51 -6.67
C ALA A 285 25.33 -4.39 -7.56
N VAL A 286 24.38 -4.70 -8.46
CA VAL A 286 23.72 -3.69 -9.30
C VAL A 286 22.88 -2.75 -8.47
N VAL A 287 22.09 -3.25 -7.50
CA VAL A 287 21.28 -2.43 -6.59
C VAL A 287 22.17 -1.48 -5.78
N ALA A 288 23.34 -1.92 -5.33
CA ALA A 288 24.31 -1.04 -4.68
C ALA A 288 24.85 0.04 -5.65
N ALA A 289 25.28 -0.35 -6.85
CA ALA A 289 25.81 0.56 -7.86
C ALA A 289 24.78 1.62 -8.32
N MET A 290 23.49 1.27 -8.36
CA MET A 290 22.42 2.23 -8.68
C MET A 290 22.42 3.43 -7.73
N ARG A 291 22.64 3.20 -6.43
CA ARG A 291 22.68 4.27 -5.41
C ARG A 291 23.91 5.17 -5.61
N ASP A 292 25.06 4.56 -5.82
CA ASP A 292 26.33 5.28 -5.93
C ASP A 292 26.42 6.13 -7.21
N GLU A 293 25.88 5.63 -8.31
CA GLU A 293 25.98 6.25 -9.63
C GLU A 293 24.68 6.91 -10.11
N GLN A 294 23.63 6.92 -9.29
CA GLN A 294 22.30 7.48 -9.62
C GLN A 294 21.73 6.92 -10.94
N GLY A 295 21.88 5.62 -11.14
CA GLY A 295 21.44 4.89 -12.31
C GLY A 295 20.27 3.96 -12.04
N LEU A 296 19.68 3.43 -13.11
CA LEU A 296 18.69 2.36 -13.08
C LEU A 296 19.39 1.01 -13.29
N GLY A 297 18.96 -0.03 -12.58
CA GLY A 297 19.35 -1.38 -12.92
C GLY A 297 18.55 -1.88 -14.13
N LEU A 298 19.19 -2.58 -15.03
CA LEU A 298 18.58 -3.23 -16.18
C LEU A 298 18.88 -4.72 -16.13
N VAL A 299 17.84 -5.54 -16.27
CA VAL A 299 17.94 -6.99 -16.40
C VAL A 299 17.38 -7.38 -17.77
N ASP A 300 18.14 -8.11 -18.56
CA ASP A 300 17.67 -8.65 -19.85
C ASP A 300 18.30 -10.02 -20.14
N GLY A 301 18.04 -10.62 -21.30
CA GLY A 301 18.59 -11.92 -21.70
C GLY A 301 20.13 -11.99 -21.81
N ARG A 302 20.83 -10.86 -21.69
CA ARG A 302 22.30 -10.79 -21.64
C ARG A 302 22.85 -10.72 -20.21
N GLY A 303 21.99 -10.60 -19.21
CA GLY A 303 22.33 -10.43 -17.81
C GLY A 303 22.01 -9.03 -17.28
N LEU A 304 22.83 -8.55 -16.37
CA LEU A 304 22.65 -7.28 -15.68
C LEU A 304 23.40 -6.13 -16.37
N ALA A 305 22.82 -4.94 -16.30
CA ALA A 305 23.49 -3.71 -16.68
C ALA A 305 23.08 -2.55 -15.78
N LEU A 306 23.92 -1.51 -15.72
CA LEU A 306 23.60 -0.23 -15.09
C LEU A 306 23.35 0.79 -16.21
N ALA A 307 22.16 1.39 -16.19
CA ALA A 307 21.73 2.43 -17.12
C ALA A 307 21.79 3.80 -16.41
N ILE A 308 22.83 4.57 -16.67
CA ILE A 308 23.07 5.88 -16.06
C ILE A 308 22.49 6.94 -16.98
N PRO A 309 21.50 7.76 -16.55
CA PRO A 309 20.95 8.81 -17.38
C PRO A 309 22.02 9.85 -17.79
N ASN A 310 22.10 10.18 -19.07
CA ASN A 310 22.95 11.26 -19.53
C ASN A 310 22.45 12.59 -18.95
N PRO A 311 23.30 13.40 -18.28
CA PRO A 311 22.85 14.58 -17.52
C PRO A 311 22.01 15.56 -18.34
N GLY A 312 22.40 15.84 -19.58
CA GLY A 312 21.64 16.72 -20.46
C GLY A 312 20.29 16.17 -20.89
N ALA A 313 20.21 14.86 -21.18
CA ALA A 313 18.97 14.18 -21.51
C ALA A 313 18.01 14.15 -20.31
N ARG A 314 18.53 13.85 -19.10
CA ARG A 314 17.75 13.87 -17.85
C ARG A 314 17.18 15.26 -17.56
N ALA A 315 18.04 16.30 -17.65
CA ALA A 315 17.62 17.69 -17.41
C ALA A 315 16.52 18.13 -18.40
N ALA A 316 16.64 17.74 -19.66
CA ALA A 316 15.64 18.06 -20.69
C ALA A 316 14.33 17.28 -20.47
N ALA A 317 14.40 15.99 -20.15
CA ALA A 317 13.23 15.13 -19.98
C ALA A 317 12.40 15.49 -18.73
N LEU A 318 13.06 15.96 -17.67
CA LEU A 318 12.44 16.33 -16.39
C LEU A 318 12.31 17.86 -16.20
N ALA A 319 12.50 18.62 -17.29
CA ALA A 319 12.34 20.07 -17.26
C ALA A 319 10.92 20.46 -16.87
N GLY A 320 10.77 21.23 -15.79
CA GLY A 320 9.47 21.65 -15.26
C GLY A 320 8.86 20.70 -14.23
N GLU A 321 9.43 19.52 -14.01
CA GLU A 321 9.03 18.68 -12.89
C GLU A 321 9.53 19.26 -11.56
N HIS A 322 8.75 19.05 -10.50
CA HIS A 322 9.14 19.45 -9.16
C HIS A 322 10.42 18.70 -8.71
N PRO A 323 11.38 19.34 -8.00
CA PRO A 323 12.65 18.69 -7.62
C PRO A 323 12.48 17.36 -6.89
N ALA A 324 11.49 17.24 -5.99
CA ALA A 324 11.20 15.99 -5.28
C ALA A 324 10.71 14.87 -6.22
N VAL A 325 10.00 15.20 -7.30
CA VAL A 325 9.56 14.25 -8.34
C VAL A 325 10.72 13.90 -9.24
N ALA A 326 11.47 14.88 -9.75
CA ALA A 326 12.61 14.70 -10.63
C ALA A 326 13.75 13.87 -10.00
N ALA A 327 13.80 13.80 -8.66
CA ALA A 327 14.76 12.99 -7.92
C ALA A 327 14.40 11.49 -7.89
N THR A 328 13.19 11.09 -8.30
CA THR A 328 12.75 9.68 -8.25
C THR A 328 13.10 8.91 -9.49
N ASP A 329 13.48 7.64 -9.35
CA ASP A 329 13.71 6.73 -10.48
C ASP A 329 12.41 6.49 -11.28
N ALA A 330 11.26 6.53 -10.61
CA ALA A 330 9.96 6.43 -11.28
C ALA A 330 9.74 7.55 -12.31
N ALA A 331 10.15 8.78 -11.99
CA ALA A 331 10.06 9.91 -12.93
C ALA A 331 11.05 9.74 -14.10
N VAL A 332 12.26 9.25 -13.83
CA VAL A 332 13.23 8.91 -14.87
C VAL A 332 12.68 7.84 -15.82
N VAL A 333 12.10 6.77 -15.26
CA VAL A 333 11.48 5.70 -16.07
C VAL A 333 10.33 6.26 -16.90
N GLU A 334 9.40 7.01 -16.32
CA GLU A 334 8.25 7.58 -17.02
C GLU A 334 8.67 8.54 -18.14
N ALA A 335 9.64 9.42 -17.89
CA ALA A 335 10.06 10.44 -18.84
C ALA A 335 11.10 9.95 -19.87
N MET A 336 11.94 8.99 -19.53
CA MET A 336 13.08 8.62 -20.38
C MET A 336 13.06 7.18 -20.89
N VAL A 337 12.45 6.22 -20.18
CA VAL A 337 12.41 4.82 -20.60
C VAL A 337 11.12 4.52 -21.37
N VAL A 338 9.95 4.86 -20.79
CA VAL A 338 8.65 4.56 -21.40
C VAL A 338 8.52 5.08 -22.85
N PRO A 339 8.92 6.32 -23.19
CA PRO A 339 8.82 6.82 -24.56
C PRO A 339 9.70 6.07 -25.57
N ARG A 340 10.75 5.35 -25.09
CA ARG A 340 11.68 4.56 -25.93
C ARG A 340 11.22 3.13 -26.15
N LEU A 341 10.23 2.70 -25.39
CA LEU A 341 9.64 1.36 -25.45
C LEU A 341 8.12 1.45 -25.60
N PRO A 342 7.59 2.12 -26.66
CA PRO A 342 6.15 2.37 -26.81
C PRO A 342 5.33 1.08 -27.02
N GLU A 343 5.97 0.01 -27.47
CA GLU A 343 5.38 -1.31 -27.68
C GLU A 343 5.38 -2.19 -26.41
N ALA A 344 5.96 -1.71 -25.29
CA ALA A 344 6.09 -2.49 -24.08
C ALA A 344 4.79 -2.61 -23.30
N THR A 345 4.56 -3.78 -22.71
CA THR A 345 3.61 -3.96 -21.61
C THR A 345 4.36 -4.00 -20.28
N TRP A 346 3.76 -3.40 -19.25
CA TRP A 346 4.41 -3.12 -18.00
C TRP A 346 3.73 -3.86 -16.86
N GLN A 347 4.52 -4.57 -16.03
CA GLN A 347 4.09 -5.14 -14.77
C GLN A 347 4.98 -4.56 -13.64
N TYR A 348 4.50 -4.65 -12.41
CA TYR A 348 5.12 -4.00 -11.26
C TYR A 348 5.37 -5.01 -10.15
N ARG A 349 6.57 -5.00 -9.56
CA ARG A 349 6.98 -5.85 -8.43
C ARG A 349 7.93 -5.07 -7.53
N HIS A 350 7.98 -5.41 -6.24
CA HIS A 350 8.88 -4.77 -5.28
C HIS A 350 10.14 -5.60 -4.96
N ASP A 351 10.17 -6.87 -5.29
CA ASP A 351 11.30 -7.77 -5.06
C ASP A 351 12.24 -7.81 -6.28
N ALA A 352 13.47 -7.28 -6.12
CA ALA A 352 14.47 -7.23 -7.18
C ALA A 352 14.94 -8.62 -7.62
N HIS A 353 15.14 -9.56 -6.69
CA HIS A 353 15.57 -10.93 -6.99
C HIS A 353 14.47 -11.70 -7.74
N GLY A 354 13.22 -11.57 -7.28
CA GLY A 354 12.07 -12.15 -7.97
C GLY A 354 11.89 -11.62 -9.38
N VAL A 355 12.06 -10.30 -9.56
CA VAL A 355 12.03 -9.66 -10.89
C VAL A 355 13.13 -10.20 -11.80
N ALA A 356 14.35 -10.29 -11.31
CA ALA A 356 15.49 -10.82 -12.06
C ALA A 356 15.29 -12.30 -12.44
N ALA A 357 14.74 -13.10 -11.53
CA ALA A 357 14.43 -14.51 -11.78
C ALA A 357 13.31 -14.70 -12.84
N LEU A 358 12.35 -13.78 -12.93
CA LEU A 358 11.31 -13.83 -13.98
C LEU A 358 11.87 -13.57 -15.37
N VAL A 359 12.85 -12.67 -15.50
CA VAL A 359 13.57 -12.44 -16.77
C VAL A 359 14.41 -13.65 -17.13
N ASP A 360 15.12 -14.26 -16.18
CA ASP A 360 15.93 -15.46 -16.41
C ASP A 360 15.09 -16.66 -16.90
N LYS A 361 13.89 -16.80 -16.36
CA LYS A 361 12.91 -17.84 -16.77
C LYS A 361 12.17 -17.49 -18.07
N ALA A 362 12.51 -16.40 -18.73
CA ALA A 362 11.81 -15.87 -19.91
C ALA A 362 10.30 -15.62 -19.69
N SER A 363 9.90 -15.40 -18.45
CA SER A 363 8.53 -14.98 -18.09
C SER A 363 8.32 -13.47 -18.27
N ALA A 364 9.39 -12.72 -18.54
CA ALA A 364 9.41 -11.33 -18.98
C ALA A 364 10.60 -11.11 -19.91
N THR A 365 10.52 -10.13 -20.81
CA THR A 365 11.62 -9.84 -21.76
C THR A 365 12.79 -9.11 -21.09
N ALA A 366 12.47 -8.18 -20.19
CA ALA A 366 13.45 -7.38 -19.46
C ALA A 366 12.84 -6.84 -18.16
N ALA A 367 13.68 -6.20 -17.35
CA ALA A 367 13.22 -5.43 -16.21
C ALA A 367 14.08 -4.21 -15.94
N ILE A 368 13.47 -3.17 -15.37
CA ILE A 368 14.13 -2.00 -14.80
C ILE A 368 14.02 -2.09 -13.28
N LEU A 369 15.16 -2.11 -12.62
CA LEU A 369 15.28 -1.97 -11.18
C LEU A 369 15.36 -0.48 -10.82
N CYS A 370 14.62 -0.09 -9.78
CA CYS A 370 14.55 1.28 -9.28
C CYS A 370 15.05 1.33 -7.84
N SER A 371 15.54 2.48 -7.41
CA SER A 371 15.87 2.76 -6.01
C SER A 371 14.66 3.16 -5.19
N PRO A 372 14.64 2.89 -3.87
CA PRO A 372 13.56 3.32 -3.00
C PRO A 372 13.53 4.83 -2.82
N VAL A 373 12.35 5.38 -2.57
CA VAL A 373 12.15 6.78 -2.20
C VAL A 373 12.24 6.93 -0.69
N SER A 374 12.96 7.94 -0.20
CA SER A 374 13.06 8.21 1.24
C SER A 374 11.79 8.88 1.81
N ALA A 375 11.56 8.73 3.12
CA ALA A 375 10.50 9.45 3.81
C ALA A 375 10.68 10.98 3.69
N ALA A 376 11.93 11.45 3.70
CA ALA A 376 12.23 12.88 3.51
C ALA A 376 11.76 13.40 2.13
N LEU A 377 11.98 12.64 1.06
CA LEU A 377 11.55 13.00 -0.29
C LEU A 377 10.02 12.95 -0.41
N THR A 378 9.40 11.93 0.19
CA THR A 378 7.93 11.81 0.28
C THR A 378 7.33 13.00 1.03
N ARG A 379 7.96 13.42 2.14
CA ARG A 379 7.54 14.61 2.90
C ARG A 379 7.66 15.88 2.06
N ALA A 380 8.78 16.09 1.36
CA ALA A 380 9.00 17.25 0.51
C ALA A 380 7.91 17.38 -0.58
N ALA A 381 7.63 16.28 -1.29
CA ALA A 381 6.55 16.25 -2.29
C ALA A 381 5.18 16.57 -1.66
N ALA A 382 4.89 16.00 -0.49
CA ALA A 382 3.62 16.20 0.21
C ALA A 382 3.44 17.64 0.69
N VAL A 383 4.46 18.24 1.29
CA VAL A 383 4.43 19.65 1.78
C VAL A 383 4.16 20.61 0.61
N ASP A 384 4.78 20.36 -0.54
CA ASP A 384 4.61 21.17 -1.74
C ASP A 384 3.38 20.76 -2.58
N ARG A 385 2.58 19.78 -2.08
CA ARG A 385 1.34 19.27 -2.69
C ARG A 385 1.55 18.72 -4.11
N VAL A 386 2.70 18.10 -4.34
CA VAL A 386 3.07 17.53 -5.62
C VAL A 386 2.87 16.01 -5.59
N ARG A 387 2.28 15.46 -6.65
CA ARG A 387 2.09 14.02 -6.80
C ARG A 387 3.26 13.38 -7.49
N MET A 388 3.78 12.32 -6.91
CA MET A 388 4.79 11.47 -7.54
C MET A 388 4.17 10.70 -8.73
N PRO A 389 4.99 10.20 -9.65
CA PRO A 389 4.54 9.24 -10.65
C PRO A 389 3.85 8.04 -10.00
N GLN A 390 3.01 7.35 -10.78
CA GLN A 390 2.39 6.12 -10.29
C GLN A 390 3.43 5.04 -9.99
N LYS A 391 3.12 4.20 -9.00
CA LYS A 391 4.00 3.06 -8.64
C LYS A 391 5.42 3.49 -8.27
N THR A 392 5.54 4.60 -7.54
CA THR A 392 6.82 5.11 -7.02
C THR A 392 7.21 4.44 -5.72
N THR A 393 6.27 4.16 -4.84
CA THR A 393 6.50 3.66 -3.47
C THR A 393 5.72 2.38 -3.20
N PHE A 394 6.32 1.47 -2.45
CA PHE A 394 5.64 0.34 -1.85
C PHE A 394 5.93 0.33 -0.36
N PHE A 395 4.92 0.59 0.44
CA PHE A 395 5.04 0.57 1.91
C PHE A 395 4.90 -0.87 2.39
N SER A 396 5.92 -1.36 3.10
CA SER A 396 6.02 -2.73 3.61
C SER A 396 6.18 -2.73 5.14
N PRO A 397 5.71 -3.78 5.82
CA PRO A 397 4.71 -4.76 5.37
C PRO A 397 3.31 -4.16 5.31
N LYS A 398 2.39 -4.80 4.58
CA LYS A 398 1.00 -4.31 4.49
C LYS A 398 0.21 -4.67 5.75
N PRO A 399 -0.65 -3.73 6.27
CA PRO A 399 -1.59 -4.04 7.34
C PRO A 399 -2.49 -5.20 6.97
N ARG A 400 -2.75 -6.12 7.91
CA ARG A 400 -3.63 -7.26 7.67
C ARG A 400 -5.10 -6.87 7.76
N THR A 401 -5.89 -7.35 6.81
CA THR A 401 -7.35 -7.36 6.87
C THR A 401 -7.80 -8.30 7.97
N GLY A 402 -8.77 -7.87 8.78
CA GLY A 402 -9.31 -8.69 9.87
C GLY A 402 -8.74 -8.39 11.26
N MET A 403 -7.72 -7.53 11.40
CA MET A 403 -7.30 -7.05 12.71
C MET A 403 -8.39 -6.23 13.38
N VAL A 404 -9.05 -5.36 12.65
CA VAL A 404 -10.26 -4.63 13.05
C VAL A 404 -11.06 -4.23 11.82
N PHE A 405 -12.37 -4.26 11.91
CA PHE A 405 -13.32 -3.79 10.90
C PHE A 405 -14.05 -2.55 11.41
N ARG A 406 -14.45 -1.66 10.51
CA ARG A 406 -15.27 -0.50 10.82
C ARG A 406 -16.61 -0.57 10.09
N GLU A 407 -17.70 -0.73 10.83
CA GLU A 407 -19.06 -0.60 10.27
C GLU A 407 -19.35 0.87 9.92
N LEU A 408 -20.22 1.09 8.93
CA LEU A 408 -20.67 2.43 8.49
C LEU A 408 -22.06 2.77 9.05
N ASP A 409 -22.35 2.30 10.24
CA ASP A 409 -23.65 2.54 10.91
C ASP A 409 -23.61 3.78 11.80
#